data_3302d54f80ee25617f7a551ae421b350
#
_entry.id   3302d54f80ee25617f7a551ae421b350
#
_cell.length_a   1.000
_cell.length_b   1.000
_cell.length_c   1.000
_cell.angle_alpha   90.00
_cell.angle_beta   90.00
_cell.angle_gamma   90.00
#
_symmetry.space_group_name_H-M   'P 1'
#
loop_
_entity.id
_entity.type
_entity.pdbx_description
1 polymer ?
#
loop_
_entity_poly.entity_id
_entity_poly.type
_entity_poly.pdbx_seq_one_letter_code
_entity_poly.pdbx_strand_id
1 'polypeptide(L)'
;MFATQERLGITLENLSVTTQRDYEAMNAPESLANIPKLLKNPSLFREDALINGQWIKASANQRFLVRNPATGQHLALVANLNTADAHEAIQAAEIALSAWRGRIAKERAGIMRQWFELILANADDLAILMTLEQGKPLAEAKGEVMYGASFVEWFAEEAKRVMGAIPSSTWGDKRTIVLKQAIGVCVAITPWNFPIAMITRKIAPAMAAGCTIVIKPAEQTPLSALAIAYLAQEAGVPDGVINIVTADSEQSIAIGKVLCESPTVRHLSFTGSTEVGRILMAQSAPTIKKLALELGGHAPFIVFDDADIDAAVAGAMVSKYRNAGQTCVCANRFYVHTKVHDIFVEKLAAATKSIKIGNGLDQGVSQGPLIDQQAIEKVERHVADAISKGARLVIGGKRSSLGGTYYEPTVLAGVNSSMHITTEETFGPVAPVIPFDNDEDVVKLANSSQFG
;
A
#
# COMPACT_ATOMS: atom_id res chain seq x y z
N MET A 1 -0.93 15.50 42.27
CA MET A 1 -1.45 16.83 42.55
C MET A 1 -2.67 17.02 41.66
N PHE A 2 -3.85 16.80 42.25
CA PHE A 2 -5.16 16.98 41.61
C PHE A 2 -5.50 18.47 41.63
N ALA A 3 -6.00 18.99 40.54
CA ALA A 3 -6.94 20.07 40.33
C ALA A 3 -6.70 20.69 38.96
N THR A 4 -7.61 20.45 38.00
CA THR A 4 -8.68 21.38 37.61
C THR A 4 -9.53 20.73 36.51
N GLN A 5 -10.56 20.02 36.96
CA GLN A 5 -11.74 19.72 36.11
C GLN A 5 -12.91 20.46 36.71
N GLU A 6 -13.14 21.67 36.28
CA GLU A 6 -14.40 22.37 36.47
C GLU A 6 -14.38 23.68 35.67
N ARG A 7 -14.87 23.59 34.42
CA ARG A 7 -15.50 24.70 33.66
C ARG A 7 -15.79 24.26 32.21
N LEU A 8 -16.81 23.46 32.06
CA LEU A 8 -17.72 23.41 30.90
C LEU A 8 -18.87 22.50 31.33
N GLY A 9 -19.98 23.10 31.74
CA GLY A 9 -21.17 22.37 32.20
C GLY A 9 -21.88 21.64 31.04
N ILE A 10 -21.35 20.50 30.68
CA ILE A 10 -22.01 19.53 29.83
C ILE A 10 -22.10 18.23 30.66
N THR A 11 -23.26 17.99 31.20
CA THR A 11 -23.57 16.73 31.88
C THR A 11 -23.69 15.62 30.86
N LEU A 12 -23.00 14.49 31.11
CA LEU A 12 -22.95 13.28 30.27
C LEU A 12 -24.32 12.66 29.92
N GLU A 13 -25.40 13.08 30.60
CA GLU A 13 -26.77 12.59 30.33
C GLU A 13 -27.43 13.22 29.09
N ASN A 14 -26.95 14.39 28.60
CA ASN A 14 -27.48 15.03 27.41
C ASN A 14 -26.75 14.67 26.11
N LEU A 15 -25.61 13.99 26.19
CA LEU A 15 -24.86 13.45 25.04
C LEU A 15 -25.38 12.09 24.55
N SER A 16 -26.15 11.36 25.36
CA SER A 16 -26.54 9.99 25.07
C SER A 16 -27.67 9.84 24.03
N VAL A 17 -28.56 10.83 23.89
CA VAL A 17 -29.75 10.66 23.04
C VAL A 17 -29.51 11.16 21.60
N THR A 18 -28.67 12.15 21.42
CA THR A 18 -28.33 12.69 20.08
C THR A 18 -27.28 11.81 19.39
N THR A 19 -26.29 11.31 20.15
CA THR A 19 -25.24 10.42 19.64
C THR A 19 -25.75 9.01 19.33
N GLN A 20 -26.75 8.50 20.04
CA GLN A 20 -27.29 7.16 19.77
C GLN A 20 -28.22 7.17 18.55
N ARG A 21 -28.99 8.23 18.31
CA ARG A 21 -29.77 8.43 17.06
C ARG A 21 -28.86 8.69 15.86
N ASP A 22 -27.80 9.47 16.03
CA ASP A 22 -26.82 9.72 14.98
C ASP A 22 -25.97 8.46 14.71
N TYR A 23 -25.64 7.69 15.74
CA TYR A 23 -24.97 6.39 15.61
C TYR A 23 -25.89 5.32 14.97
N GLU A 24 -27.18 5.30 15.29
CA GLU A 24 -28.16 4.41 14.65
C GLU A 24 -28.54 4.89 13.23
N ALA A 25 -28.54 6.18 12.95
CA ALA A 25 -28.72 6.73 11.59
C ALA A 25 -27.47 6.54 10.72
N MET A 26 -26.26 6.59 11.30
CA MET A 26 -25.02 6.22 10.64
C MET A 26 -24.86 4.70 10.46
N ASN A 27 -25.58 3.89 11.27
CA ASN A 27 -25.59 2.42 11.23
C ASN A 27 -26.93 1.82 10.72
N ALA A 28 -27.86 2.66 10.22
CA ALA A 28 -28.90 2.11 9.36
C ALA A 28 -28.20 1.36 8.22
N PRO A 29 -28.56 0.10 7.92
CA PRO A 29 -27.89 -0.65 6.87
C PRO A 29 -28.17 0.04 5.54
N GLU A 30 -27.26 0.95 5.14
CA GLU A 30 -27.09 1.22 3.72
C GLU A 30 -26.83 -0.14 3.10
N SER A 31 -27.67 -0.55 2.18
CA SER A 31 -27.56 -1.86 1.55
C SER A 31 -26.11 -2.04 1.05
N LEU A 32 -25.45 -3.09 1.53
CA LEU A 32 -24.14 -3.47 1.01
C LEU A 32 -24.18 -3.50 -0.51
N ALA A 33 -23.12 -2.98 -1.13
CA ALA A 33 -22.98 -3.06 -2.58
C ALA A 33 -23.04 -4.53 -3.01
N ASN A 34 -23.83 -4.83 -4.04
CA ASN A 34 -23.89 -6.20 -4.56
C ASN A 34 -22.71 -6.47 -5.50
N ILE A 35 -21.49 -6.49 -4.93
CA ILE A 35 -20.23 -6.67 -5.66
C ILE A 35 -20.22 -7.95 -6.50
N PRO A 36 -20.69 -9.12 -5.99
CA PRO A 36 -20.72 -10.34 -6.80
C PRO A 36 -21.40 -10.20 -8.17
N LYS A 37 -22.40 -9.31 -8.29
CA LYS A 37 -23.06 -9.07 -9.58
C LYS A 37 -22.25 -8.24 -10.58
N LEU A 38 -21.21 -7.56 -10.11
CA LEU A 38 -20.32 -6.76 -10.96
C LEU A 38 -19.20 -7.59 -11.56
N LEU A 39 -18.95 -8.78 -11.01
CA LEU A 39 -17.84 -9.64 -11.37
C LEU A 39 -18.30 -10.76 -12.32
N LYS A 40 -17.47 -11.09 -13.30
CA LYS A 40 -17.61 -12.29 -14.14
C LYS A 40 -17.38 -13.56 -13.32
N ASN A 41 -16.46 -13.49 -12.35
CA ASN A 41 -16.15 -14.54 -11.38
C ASN A 41 -16.54 -14.08 -9.96
N PRO A 42 -17.78 -14.30 -9.53
CA PRO A 42 -18.25 -13.90 -8.20
C PRO A 42 -17.48 -14.52 -7.03
N SER A 43 -16.77 -15.63 -7.27
CA SER A 43 -15.97 -16.33 -6.24
C SER A 43 -14.75 -15.51 -5.78
N LEU A 44 -14.37 -14.47 -6.51
CA LEU A 44 -13.30 -13.54 -6.10
C LEU A 44 -13.72 -12.65 -4.93
N PHE A 45 -15.03 -12.45 -4.73
CA PHE A 45 -15.50 -11.67 -3.59
C PHE A 45 -15.52 -12.54 -2.33
N ARG A 46 -14.64 -12.23 -1.40
CA ARG A 46 -14.47 -12.93 -0.13
C ARG A 46 -14.52 -11.94 1.03
N GLU A 47 -15.16 -12.32 2.12
CA GLU A 47 -15.28 -11.53 3.34
C GLU A 47 -14.65 -12.23 4.55
N ASP A 48 -14.38 -13.52 4.45
CA ASP A 48 -13.74 -14.33 5.49
C ASP A 48 -12.22 -14.35 5.26
N ALA A 49 -11.46 -14.49 6.34
CA ALA A 49 -10.00 -14.61 6.30
C ALA A 49 -9.56 -16.02 5.88
N LEU A 50 -8.33 -16.18 5.41
CA LEU A 50 -7.80 -17.46 4.98
C LEU A 50 -6.72 -17.95 5.93
N ILE A 51 -6.97 -19.03 6.67
CA ILE A 51 -5.98 -19.70 7.51
C ILE A 51 -6.01 -21.20 7.24
N ASN A 52 -4.85 -21.80 7.00
CA ASN A 52 -4.69 -23.24 6.76
C ASN A 52 -5.61 -23.78 5.66
N GLY A 53 -5.74 -23.03 4.56
CA GLY A 53 -6.59 -23.38 3.43
C GLY A 53 -8.10 -23.21 3.67
N GLN A 54 -8.51 -22.80 4.87
CA GLN A 54 -9.91 -22.61 5.24
C GLN A 54 -10.29 -21.12 5.28
N TRP A 55 -11.46 -20.79 4.74
CA TRP A 55 -12.07 -19.48 4.88
C TRP A 55 -12.76 -19.39 6.24
N ILE A 56 -12.19 -18.59 7.13
CA ILE A 56 -12.61 -18.54 8.53
C ILE A 56 -13.27 -17.19 8.88
N LYS A 57 -14.25 -17.27 9.76
CA LYS A 57 -14.84 -16.11 10.44
C LYS A 57 -14.03 -15.79 11.69
N ALA A 58 -13.99 -14.52 12.06
CA ALA A 58 -13.40 -14.12 13.34
C ALA A 58 -14.17 -14.70 14.53
N SER A 59 -13.49 -14.84 15.65
CA SER A 59 -14.09 -15.20 16.93
C SER A 59 -15.29 -14.27 17.24
N ALA A 60 -16.38 -14.83 17.78
CA ALA A 60 -17.63 -14.10 18.00
C ALA A 60 -18.22 -13.41 16.74
N ASN A 61 -17.84 -13.87 15.55
CA ASN A 61 -18.28 -13.31 14.26
C ASN A 61 -18.00 -11.79 14.11
N GLN A 62 -16.93 -11.29 14.73
CA GLN A 62 -16.54 -9.89 14.64
C GLN A 62 -16.18 -9.53 13.20
N ARG A 63 -16.62 -8.35 12.75
CA ARG A 63 -16.42 -7.87 11.40
C ARG A 63 -16.05 -6.39 11.42
N PHE A 64 -15.30 -5.95 10.42
CA PHE A 64 -15.08 -4.54 10.15
C PHE A 64 -15.59 -4.16 8.76
N LEU A 65 -15.94 -2.91 8.63
CA LEU A 65 -16.58 -2.39 7.42
C LEU A 65 -15.54 -1.87 6.44
N VAL A 66 -15.60 -2.34 5.20
CA VAL A 66 -14.86 -1.82 4.05
C VAL A 66 -15.75 -0.83 3.28
N ARG A 67 -15.23 0.35 2.96
CA ARG A 67 -15.95 1.42 2.29
C ARG A 67 -15.33 1.75 0.93
N ASN A 68 -16.17 2.17 0.00
CA ASN A 68 -15.72 2.77 -1.24
C ASN A 68 -15.29 4.23 -0.97
N PRO A 69 -14.02 4.61 -1.14
CA PRO A 69 -13.59 5.98 -0.89
C PRO A 69 -14.18 7.00 -1.86
N ALA A 70 -14.65 6.55 -3.04
CA ALA A 70 -15.26 7.41 -4.05
C ALA A 70 -16.70 7.84 -3.70
N THR A 71 -17.45 6.98 -3.00
CA THR A 71 -18.88 7.17 -2.78
C THR A 71 -19.28 7.11 -1.32
N GLY A 72 -18.40 6.62 -0.44
CA GLY A 72 -18.73 6.31 0.96
C GLY A 72 -19.54 5.01 1.14
N GLN A 73 -20.00 4.37 0.05
CA GLN A 73 -20.84 3.18 0.09
C GLN A 73 -20.15 2.02 0.83
N HIS A 74 -20.93 1.27 1.58
CA HIS A 74 -20.50 0.04 2.25
C HIS A 74 -20.29 -1.06 1.19
N LEU A 75 -19.08 -1.61 1.15
CA LEU A 75 -18.69 -2.66 0.20
C LEU A 75 -18.83 -4.06 0.79
N ALA A 76 -18.30 -4.27 1.98
CA ALA A 76 -18.19 -5.58 2.61
C ALA A 76 -18.06 -5.47 4.13
N LEU A 77 -18.44 -6.55 4.83
CA LEU A 77 -18.14 -6.78 6.23
C LEU A 77 -17.11 -7.92 6.34
N VAL A 78 -15.84 -7.55 6.45
CA VAL A 78 -14.73 -8.49 6.44
C VAL A 78 -14.42 -9.00 7.86
N ALA A 79 -13.98 -10.25 7.99
CA ALA A 79 -13.62 -10.86 9.25
C ALA A 79 -12.57 -10.03 10.00
N ASN A 80 -12.85 -9.66 11.26
CA ASN A 80 -11.95 -8.90 12.14
C ASN A 80 -11.22 -9.87 13.07
N LEU A 81 -10.07 -10.38 12.60
CA LEU A 81 -9.28 -11.35 13.35
C LEU A 81 -8.53 -10.69 14.51
N ASN A 82 -8.12 -11.50 15.47
CA ASN A 82 -7.40 -11.07 16.66
C ASN A 82 -6.02 -11.75 16.81
N THR A 83 -5.38 -11.56 17.94
CA THR A 83 -4.04 -12.10 18.20
C THR A 83 -4.01 -13.63 18.27
N ALA A 84 -5.09 -14.31 18.71
CA ALA A 84 -5.16 -15.76 18.72
C ALA A 84 -5.19 -16.33 17.30
N ASP A 85 -5.99 -15.72 16.41
CA ASP A 85 -6.05 -16.08 14.99
C ASP A 85 -4.68 -15.87 14.30
N ALA A 86 -3.94 -14.82 14.68
CA ALA A 86 -2.60 -14.58 14.17
C ALA A 86 -1.60 -15.67 14.60
N HIS A 87 -1.70 -16.16 15.83
CA HIS A 87 -0.92 -17.31 16.29
C HIS A 87 -1.27 -18.59 15.53
N GLU A 88 -2.57 -18.84 15.27
CA GLU A 88 -3.01 -19.98 14.45
C GLU A 88 -2.47 -19.91 13.03
N ALA A 89 -2.49 -18.73 12.42
CA ALA A 89 -1.92 -18.52 11.08
C ALA A 89 -0.41 -18.80 11.03
N ILE A 90 0.35 -18.38 12.06
CA ILE A 90 1.78 -18.67 12.17
C ILE A 90 2.00 -20.18 12.35
N GLN A 91 1.19 -20.85 13.18
CA GLN A 91 1.28 -22.29 13.40
C GLN A 91 0.95 -23.07 12.12
N ALA A 92 -0.10 -22.68 11.39
CA ALA A 92 -0.44 -23.28 10.11
C ALA A 92 0.71 -23.15 9.08
N ALA A 93 1.33 -21.97 9.02
CA ALA A 93 2.49 -21.73 8.18
C ALA A 93 3.70 -22.58 8.57
N GLU A 94 3.94 -22.78 9.87
CA GLU A 94 5.02 -23.63 10.36
C GLU A 94 4.82 -25.12 10.03
N ILE A 95 3.59 -25.62 10.20
CA ILE A 95 3.24 -27.01 9.85
C ILE A 95 3.43 -27.25 8.34
N ALA A 96 2.94 -26.34 7.49
CA ALA A 96 3.03 -26.45 6.04
C ALA A 96 4.47 -26.36 5.51
N LEU A 97 5.37 -25.69 6.25
CA LEU A 97 6.72 -25.35 5.79
C LEU A 97 7.54 -26.58 5.34
N SER A 98 7.48 -27.67 6.10
CA SER A 98 8.30 -28.85 5.82
C SER A 98 7.94 -29.47 4.47
N ALA A 99 6.65 -29.63 4.19
CA ALA A 99 6.15 -30.18 2.94
C ALA A 99 6.42 -29.23 1.76
N TRP A 100 6.21 -27.91 1.96
CA TRP A 100 6.42 -26.92 0.90
C TRP A 100 7.89 -26.78 0.51
N ARG A 101 8.80 -26.62 1.46
CA ARG A 101 10.25 -26.51 1.18
C ARG A 101 10.84 -27.77 0.60
N GLY A 102 10.25 -28.94 0.91
CA GLY A 102 10.65 -30.23 0.37
C GLY A 102 10.28 -30.47 -1.10
N ARG A 103 9.35 -29.69 -1.66
CA ARG A 103 9.03 -29.74 -3.10
C ARG A 103 10.22 -29.26 -3.92
N ILE A 104 10.46 -29.92 -5.04
CA ILE A 104 11.49 -29.45 -5.98
C ILE A 104 11.10 -28.09 -6.59
N ALA A 105 12.09 -27.31 -6.99
CA ALA A 105 11.86 -25.96 -7.52
C ALA A 105 10.91 -25.93 -8.73
N LYS A 106 10.94 -26.95 -9.59
CA LYS A 106 10.05 -27.09 -10.75
C LYS A 106 8.59 -27.19 -10.36
N GLU A 107 8.25 -27.90 -9.27
CA GLU A 107 6.88 -28.05 -8.80
C GLU A 107 6.36 -26.74 -8.23
N ARG A 108 7.16 -26.05 -7.37
CA ARG A 108 6.80 -24.74 -6.85
C ARG A 108 6.58 -23.73 -7.99
N ALA A 109 7.51 -23.69 -8.95
CA ALA A 109 7.41 -22.84 -10.14
C ALA A 109 6.16 -23.13 -10.97
N GLY A 110 5.77 -24.41 -11.12
CA GLY A 110 4.55 -24.80 -11.84
C GLY A 110 3.27 -24.26 -11.19
N ILE A 111 3.15 -24.38 -9.87
CA ILE A 111 2.01 -23.83 -9.10
C ILE A 111 1.98 -22.29 -9.22
N MET A 112 3.12 -21.63 -9.07
CA MET A 112 3.21 -20.17 -9.20
C MET A 112 2.87 -19.71 -10.62
N ARG A 113 3.28 -20.47 -11.67
CA ARG A 113 2.92 -20.16 -13.05
C ARG A 113 1.40 -20.24 -13.27
N GLN A 114 0.75 -21.28 -12.73
CA GLN A 114 -0.70 -21.39 -12.78
C GLN A 114 -1.39 -20.25 -12.05
N TRP A 115 -0.87 -19.82 -10.89
CA TRP A 115 -1.39 -18.67 -10.16
C TRP A 115 -1.27 -17.38 -10.99
N PHE A 116 -0.13 -17.14 -11.64
CA PHE A 116 0.04 -16.03 -12.57
C PHE A 116 -1.03 -16.02 -13.67
N GLU A 117 -1.26 -17.16 -14.32
CA GLU A 117 -2.25 -17.27 -15.39
C GLU A 117 -3.68 -17.03 -14.91
N LEU A 118 -4.03 -17.50 -13.70
CA LEU A 118 -5.32 -17.21 -13.07
C LEU A 118 -5.48 -15.73 -12.73
N ILE A 119 -4.44 -15.05 -12.27
CA ILE A 119 -4.47 -13.60 -12.03
C ILE A 119 -4.78 -12.86 -13.35
N LEU A 120 -4.09 -13.21 -14.44
CA LEU A 120 -4.33 -12.58 -15.74
C LEU A 120 -5.73 -12.87 -16.28
N ALA A 121 -6.21 -14.10 -16.14
CA ALA A 121 -7.55 -14.49 -16.59
C ALA A 121 -8.66 -13.74 -15.85
N ASN A 122 -8.42 -13.30 -14.61
CA ASN A 122 -9.36 -12.55 -13.79
C ASN A 122 -9.01 -11.05 -13.67
N ALA A 123 -8.15 -10.52 -14.55
CA ALA A 123 -7.62 -9.16 -14.40
C ALA A 123 -8.70 -8.07 -14.39
N ASP A 124 -9.77 -8.21 -15.18
CA ASP A 124 -10.88 -7.25 -15.19
C ASP A 124 -11.60 -7.20 -13.84
N ASP A 125 -11.92 -8.35 -13.28
CA ASP A 125 -12.65 -8.45 -12.01
C ASP A 125 -11.79 -7.99 -10.82
N LEU A 126 -10.50 -8.35 -10.81
CA LEU A 126 -9.54 -7.86 -9.83
C LEU A 126 -9.40 -6.33 -9.88
N ALA A 127 -9.37 -5.76 -11.08
CA ALA A 127 -9.33 -4.31 -11.26
C ALA A 127 -10.61 -3.62 -10.75
N ILE A 128 -11.78 -4.22 -10.96
CA ILE A 128 -13.06 -3.71 -10.42
C ILE A 128 -13.03 -3.72 -8.89
N LEU A 129 -12.66 -4.84 -8.27
CA LEU A 129 -12.53 -4.94 -6.81
C LEU A 129 -11.60 -3.88 -6.25
N MET A 130 -10.43 -3.74 -6.86
CA MET A 130 -9.42 -2.76 -6.46
C MET A 130 -9.94 -1.32 -6.60
N THR A 131 -10.58 -0.98 -7.72
CA THR A 131 -11.16 0.36 -7.91
C THR A 131 -12.23 0.66 -6.88
N LEU A 132 -13.05 -0.33 -6.51
CA LEU A 132 -14.10 -0.17 -5.50
C LEU A 132 -13.52 0.11 -4.11
N GLU A 133 -12.52 -0.65 -3.65
CA GLU A 133 -12.02 -0.52 -2.28
C GLU A 133 -10.92 0.54 -2.11
N GLN A 134 -10.12 0.82 -3.17
CA GLN A 134 -9.00 1.76 -3.10
C GLN A 134 -9.30 3.11 -3.78
N GLY A 135 -10.20 3.14 -4.75
CA GLY A 135 -10.64 4.35 -5.41
C GLY A 135 -9.88 4.74 -6.68
N LYS A 136 -8.74 4.11 -7.01
CA LYS A 136 -7.98 4.43 -8.23
C LYS A 136 -8.79 4.17 -9.51
N PRO A 137 -8.51 4.90 -10.60
CA PRO A 137 -9.15 4.66 -11.89
C PRO A 137 -8.97 3.23 -12.38
N LEU A 138 -9.99 2.66 -13.01
CA LEU A 138 -10.00 1.27 -13.51
C LEU A 138 -8.80 0.97 -14.42
N ALA A 139 -8.36 1.93 -15.23
CA ALA A 139 -7.19 1.76 -16.10
C ALA A 139 -5.90 1.59 -15.28
N GLU A 140 -5.73 2.35 -14.18
CA GLU A 140 -4.60 2.21 -13.27
C GLU A 140 -4.68 0.89 -12.48
N ALA A 141 -5.89 0.50 -12.05
CA ALA A 141 -6.12 -0.77 -11.37
C ALA A 141 -5.74 -1.97 -12.26
N LYS A 142 -6.13 -1.95 -13.55
CA LYS A 142 -5.69 -2.97 -14.53
C LYS A 142 -4.17 -3.00 -14.68
N GLY A 143 -3.54 -1.84 -14.77
CA GLY A 143 -2.08 -1.72 -14.81
C GLY A 143 -1.42 -2.33 -13.56
N GLU A 144 -2.03 -2.14 -12.39
CA GLU A 144 -1.53 -2.73 -11.15
C GLU A 144 -1.69 -4.25 -11.11
N VAL A 145 -2.82 -4.79 -11.60
CA VAL A 145 -3.01 -6.26 -11.68
C VAL A 145 -1.91 -6.88 -12.54
N MET A 146 -1.61 -6.30 -13.70
CA MET A 146 -0.53 -6.75 -14.58
C MET A 146 0.84 -6.65 -13.89
N TYR A 147 1.10 -5.55 -13.19
CA TYR A 147 2.31 -5.35 -12.41
C TYR A 147 2.43 -6.35 -11.26
N GLY A 148 1.34 -6.60 -10.53
CA GLY A 148 1.31 -7.61 -9.47
C GLY A 148 1.52 -9.03 -9.99
N ALA A 149 0.93 -9.37 -11.14
CA ALA A 149 1.11 -10.66 -11.82
C ALA A 149 2.57 -10.87 -12.25
N SER A 150 3.25 -9.82 -12.74
CA SER A 150 4.65 -9.92 -13.19
C SER A 150 5.61 -10.36 -12.09
N PHE A 151 5.34 -10.04 -10.81
CA PHE A 151 6.14 -10.57 -9.69
C PHE A 151 5.97 -12.08 -9.54
N VAL A 152 4.75 -12.59 -9.71
CA VAL A 152 4.49 -14.03 -9.61
C VAL A 152 5.20 -14.77 -10.75
N GLU A 153 5.13 -14.26 -11.97
CA GLU A 153 5.85 -14.78 -13.12
C GLU A 153 7.36 -14.79 -12.89
N TRP A 154 7.93 -13.61 -12.55
CA TRP A 154 9.36 -13.48 -12.32
C TRP A 154 9.89 -14.47 -11.28
N PHE A 155 9.23 -14.56 -10.14
CA PHE A 155 9.69 -15.44 -9.08
C PHE A 155 9.37 -16.92 -9.34
N ALA A 156 8.40 -17.25 -10.16
CA ALA A 156 8.23 -18.63 -10.66
C ALA A 156 9.46 -19.07 -11.49
N GLU A 157 10.02 -18.16 -12.30
CA GLU A 157 11.25 -18.43 -13.04
C GLU A 157 12.47 -18.46 -12.12
N GLU A 158 12.57 -17.51 -11.18
CA GLU A 158 13.70 -17.44 -10.23
C GLU A 158 13.71 -18.61 -9.23
N ALA A 159 12.58 -19.25 -8.93
CA ALA A 159 12.52 -20.43 -8.08
C ALA A 159 13.49 -21.54 -8.56
N LYS A 160 13.69 -21.66 -9.88
CA LYS A 160 14.57 -22.64 -10.51
C LYS A 160 16.04 -22.20 -10.55
N ARG A 161 16.35 -20.96 -10.18
CA ARG A 161 17.69 -20.36 -10.20
C ARG A 161 18.30 -20.15 -8.83
N VAL A 162 17.73 -20.75 -7.77
CA VAL A 162 18.30 -20.72 -6.42
C VAL A 162 19.53 -21.65 -6.38
N MET A 163 20.64 -21.14 -6.90
CA MET A 163 21.89 -21.91 -7.01
C MET A 163 22.74 -21.74 -5.75
N GLY A 164 23.45 -22.82 -5.36
CA GLY A 164 24.53 -22.78 -4.41
C GLY A 164 25.84 -22.32 -5.05
N ALA A 165 26.94 -22.43 -4.29
CA ALA A 165 28.28 -22.10 -4.76
C ALA A 165 29.30 -23.10 -4.21
N ILE A 166 30.39 -23.29 -4.96
CA ILE A 166 31.57 -24.03 -4.50
C ILE A 166 32.77 -23.06 -4.54
N PRO A 167 32.91 -22.17 -3.54
CA PRO A 167 34.02 -21.22 -3.50
C PRO A 167 35.34 -21.97 -3.23
N SER A 168 36.45 -21.38 -3.66
CA SER A 168 37.78 -21.89 -3.35
C SER A 168 38.01 -21.94 -1.85
N SER A 169 38.48 -23.07 -1.34
CA SER A 169 38.85 -23.21 0.05
C SER A 169 40.23 -22.57 0.31
N THR A 170 40.40 -21.97 1.49
CA THR A 170 41.70 -21.51 1.97
C THR A 170 42.60 -22.67 2.44
N TRP A 171 42.08 -23.88 2.52
CA TRP A 171 42.77 -25.09 2.96
C TRP A 171 42.78 -26.14 1.83
N GLY A 172 43.94 -26.72 1.57
CA GLY A 172 44.09 -27.67 0.45
C GLY A 172 43.38 -29.01 0.64
N ASP A 173 43.02 -29.36 1.86
CA ASP A 173 42.36 -30.62 2.26
C ASP A 173 40.82 -30.48 2.39
N LYS A 174 40.26 -29.32 2.08
CA LYS A 174 38.82 -29.04 2.25
C LYS A 174 38.17 -28.54 0.97
N ARG A 175 36.89 -28.84 0.84
CA ARG A 175 36.00 -28.21 -0.15
C ARG A 175 34.87 -27.51 0.57
N THR A 176 34.58 -26.27 0.19
CA THR A 176 33.46 -25.50 0.72
C THR A 176 32.30 -25.60 -0.25
N ILE A 177 31.14 -26.01 0.26
CA ILE A 177 29.87 -26.07 -0.50
C ILE A 177 28.89 -25.15 0.22
N VAL A 178 28.34 -24.19 -0.50
CA VAL A 178 27.32 -23.27 -0.01
C VAL A 178 25.98 -23.69 -0.58
N LEU A 179 25.02 -24.02 0.28
CA LEU A 179 23.65 -24.32 -0.08
C LEU A 179 22.72 -23.20 0.37
N LYS A 180 21.79 -22.82 -0.49
CA LYS A 180 20.71 -21.89 -0.13
C LYS A 180 19.49 -22.69 0.29
N GLN A 181 18.87 -22.30 1.41
CA GLN A 181 17.70 -22.96 1.97
C GLN A 181 16.62 -21.92 2.31
N ALA A 182 15.35 -22.37 2.35
CA ALA A 182 14.25 -21.55 2.85
C ALA A 182 14.55 -21.06 4.29
N ILE A 183 14.38 -19.77 4.54
CA ILE A 183 14.65 -19.18 5.87
C ILE A 183 13.64 -19.64 6.92
N GLY A 184 12.41 -20.03 6.51
CA GLY A 184 11.36 -20.47 7.40
C GLY A 184 10.02 -19.78 7.15
N VAL A 185 9.22 -19.59 8.19
CA VAL A 185 7.98 -18.82 8.14
C VAL A 185 8.29 -17.34 7.93
N CYS A 186 7.68 -16.75 6.92
CA CYS A 186 7.73 -15.32 6.64
C CYS A 186 6.41 -14.65 7.04
N VAL A 187 6.47 -13.35 7.33
CA VAL A 187 5.28 -12.52 7.48
C VAL A 187 5.37 -11.31 6.57
N ALA A 188 4.23 -10.82 6.10
CA ALA A 188 4.12 -9.59 5.32
C ALA A 188 3.03 -8.69 5.90
N ILE A 189 3.34 -7.40 6.02
CA ILE A 189 2.36 -6.36 6.35
C ILE A 189 2.37 -5.38 5.18
N THR A 190 1.20 -5.17 4.54
CA THR A 190 1.11 -4.46 3.27
C THR A 190 0.18 -3.25 3.34
N PRO A 191 0.49 -2.18 2.59
CA PRO A 191 -0.32 -0.97 2.55
C PRO A 191 -1.51 -1.10 1.59
N TRP A 192 -2.36 -0.09 1.61
CA TRP A 192 -3.58 0.01 0.82
C TRP A 192 -3.38 0.58 -0.61
N ASN A 193 -2.28 1.26 -0.89
CA ASN A 193 -2.13 2.05 -2.12
C ASN A 193 -1.92 1.23 -3.40
N PHE A 194 -1.33 0.04 -3.29
CA PHE A 194 -1.20 -0.96 -4.36
C PHE A 194 -1.49 -2.35 -3.81
N PRO A 195 -2.77 -2.65 -3.52
CA PRO A 195 -3.15 -3.81 -2.69
C PRO A 195 -2.82 -5.17 -3.32
N ILE A 196 -2.73 -5.27 -4.65
CA ILE A 196 -2.30 -6.52 -5.33
C ILE A 196 -0.77 -6.57 -5.45
N ALA A 197 -0.16 -5.52 -5.99
CA ALA A 197 1.27 -5.54 -6.27
C ALA A 197 2.13 -5.62 -5.00
N MET A 198 1.71 -4.97 -3.89
CA MET A 198 2.45 -5.04 -2.62
C MET A 198 2.35 -6.42 -1.95
N ILE A 199 1.31 -7.17 -2.23
CA ILE A 199 1.13 -8.53 -1.74
C ILE A 199 1.94 -9.52 -2.59
N THR A 200 1.75 -9.52 -3.91
CA THR A 200 2.39 -10.49 -4.79
C THR A 200 3.91 -10.39 -4.77
N ARG A 201 4.49 -9.18 -4.68
CA ARG A 201 5.95 -8.97 -4.56
C ARG A 201 6.56 -9.53 -3.27
N LYS A 202 5.74 -9.85 -2.26
CA LYS A 202 6.18 -10.45 -0.99
C LYS A 202 5.87 -11.94 -0.94
N ILE A 203 4.70 -12.36 -1.40
CA ILE A 203 4.32 -13.79 -1.44
C ILE A 203 5.19 -14.54 -2.44
N ALA A 204 5.34 -14.03 -3.66
CA ALA A 204 6.00 -14.76 -4.73
C ALA A 204 7.46 -15.13 -4.41
N PRO A 205 8.33 -14.21 -3.94
CA PRO A 205 9.69 -14.59 -3.54
C PRO A 205 9.74 -15.54 -2.35
N ALA A 206 8.83 -15.40 -1.36
CA ALA A 206 8.76 -16.31 -0.23
C ALA A 206 8.45 -17.72 -0.70
N MET A 207 7.42 -17.90 -1.53
CA MET A 207 7.04 -19.19 -2.10
C MET A 207 8.14 -19.79 -2.98
N ALA A 208 8.74 -18.98 -3.84
CA ALA A 208 9.85 -19.41 -4.72
C ALA A 208 11.02 -19.95 -3.93
N ALA A 209 11.38 -19.30 -2.82
CA ALA A 209 12.44 -19.74 -1.92
C ALA A 209 12.09 -20.98 -1.08
N GLY A 210 10.82 -21.44 -1.11
CA GLY A 210 10.32 -22.56 -0.31
C GLY A 210 9.88 -22.16 1.11
N CYS A 211 9.62 -20.88 1.36
CA CYS A 211 9.06 -20.36 2.60
C CYS A 211 7.53 -20.42 2.58
N THR A 212 6.92 -20.45 3.75
CA THR A 212 5.49 -20.19 3.97
C THR A 212 5.31 -18.75 4.45
N ILE A 213 4.09 -18.19 4.33
CA ILE A 213 3.87 -16.79 4.62
C ILE A 213 2.51 -16.50 5.24
N VAL A 214 2.50 -15.58 6.22
CA VAL A 214 1.30 -14.97 6.79
C VAL A 214 1.26 -13.51 6.36
N ILE A 215 0.14 -13.07 5.80
CA ILE A 215 -0.04 -11.70 5.30
C ILE A 215 -1.11 -10.99 6.12
N LYS A 216 -0.78 -9.78 6.58
CA LYS A 216 -1.74 -8.81 7.12
C LYS A 216 -1.91 -7.68 6.10
N PRO A 217 -2.98 -7.68 5.28
CA PRO A 217 -3.28 -6.58 4.37
C PRO A 217 -3.78 -5.35 5.13
N ALA A 218 -3.76 -4.20 4.47
CA ALA A 218 -4.39 -2.99 5.01
C ALA A 218 -5.91 -3.18 5.17
N GLU A 219 -6.47 -2.61 6.22
CA GLU A 219 -7.90 -2.66 6.52
C GLU A 219 -8.78 -1.96 5.47
N GLN A 220 -8.21 -0.98 4.77
CA GLN A 220 -8.92 -0.27 3.71
C GLN A 220 -9.12 -1.13 2.45
N THR A 221 -8.20 -2.09 2.20
CA THR A 221 -8.16 -2.84 0.93
C THR A 221 -7.95 -4.34 1.13
N PRO A 222 -8.79 -5.02 1.92
CA PRO A 222 -8.66 -6.46 2.16
C PRO A 222 -9.20 -7.32 1.01
N LEU A 223 -10.15 -6.80 0.20
CA LEU A 223 -10.83 -7.59 -0.83
C LEU A 223 -9.90 -8.06 -1.94
N SER A 224 -8.99 -7.19 -2.40
CA SER A 224 -7.93 -7.56 -3.35
C SER A 224 -7.01 -8.65 -2.80
N ALA A 225 -6.66 -8.57 -1.51
CA ALA A 225 -5.82 -9.56 -0.84
C ALA A 225 -6.50 -10.94 -0.80
N LEU A 226 -7.77 -10.97 -0.43
CA LEU A 226 -8.57 -12.19 -0.34
C LEU A 226 -8.80 -12.81 -1.72
N ALA A 227 -9.06 -11.98 -2.75
CA ALA A 227 -9.21 -12.45 -4.13
C ALA A 227 -7.93 -13.10 -4.67
N ILE A 228 -6.78 -12.49 -4.44
CA ILE A 228 -5.46 -13.05 -4.84
C ILE A 228 -5.17 -14.36 -4.11
N ALA A 229 -5.52 -14.47 -2.83
CA ALA A 229 -5.37 -15.70 -2.06
C ALA A 229 -6.31 -16.81 -2.54
N TYR A 230 -7.55 -16.48 -2.92
CA TYR A 230 -8.46 -17.43 -3.55
C TYR A 230 -7.89 -18.00 -4.85
N LEU A 231 -7.36 -17.13 -5.72
CA LEU A 231 -6.70 -17.58 -6.95
C LEU A 231 -5.44 -18.43 -6.69
N ALA A 232 -4.74 -18.21 -5.58
CA ALA A 232 -3.62 -19.05 -5.19
C ALA A 232 -4.08 -20.46 -4.79
N GLN A 233 -5.21 -20.60 -4.08
CA GLN A 233 -5.82 -21.91 -3.79
C GLN A 233 -6.24 -22.62 -5.07
N GLU A 234 -6.92 -21.94 -6.00
CA GLU A 234 -7.29 -22.50 -7.31
C GLU A 234 -6.07 -22.93 -8.14
N ALA A 235 -4.93 -22.29 -7.97
CA ALA A 235 -3.67 -22.68 -8.58
C ALA A 235 -3.01 -23.91 -7.93
N GLY A 236 -3.56 -24.45 -6.85
CA GLY A 236 -3.05 -25.61 -6.13
C GLY A 236 -1.96 -25.28 -5.10
N VAL A 237 -1.92 -24.05 -4.57
CA VAL A 237 -1.08 -23.73 -3.42
C VAL A 237 -1.59 -24.53 -2.22
N PRO A 238 -0.74 -25.35 -1.56
CA PRO A 238 -1.17 -26.18 -0.44
C PRO A 238 -1.62 -25.36 0.77
N ASP A 239 -2.51 -25.98 1.56
CA ASP A 239 -3.02 -25.40 2.81
C ASP A 239 -1.88 -24.96 3.73
N GLY A 240 -2.01 -23.80 4.36
CA GLY A 240 -1.03 -23.23 5.27
C GLY A 240 0.18 -22.56 4.62
N VAL A 241 0.44 -22.74 3.32
CA VAL A 241 1.54 -22.06 2.62
C VAL A 241 1.32 -20.54 2.56
N ILE A 242 0.08 -20.13 2.30
CA ILE A 242 -0.38 -18.74 2.32
C ILE A 242 -1.49 -18.62 3.35
N ASN A 243 -1.39 -17.64 4.25
CA ASN A 243 -2.42 -17.31 5.23
C ASN A 243 -2.67 -15.81 5.18
N ILE A 244 -3.94 -15.38 5.19
CA ILE A 244 -4.35 -13.97 5.17
C ILE A 244 -5.08 -13.65 6.47
N VAL A 245 -4.53 -12.73 7.26
CA VAL A 245 -5.09 -12.27 8.53
C VAL A 245 -5.64 -10.87 8.33
N THR A 246 -6.96 -10.77 8.14
CA THR A 246 -7.66 -9.48 8.01
C THR A 246 -8.01 -8.92 9.39
N ALA A 247 -7.87 -7.61 9.57
CA ALA A 247 -8.18 -6.95 10.83
C ALA A 247 -8.40 -5.44 10.61
N ASP A 248 -9.18 -4.81 11.49
CA ASP A 248 -9.30 -3.36 11.55
C ASP A 248 -8.00 -2.68 12.07
N SER A 249 -8.01 -1.36 12.17
CA SER A 249 -6.84 -0.58 12.61
C SER A 249 -6.40 -0.91 14.03
N GLU A 250 -7.35 -1.17 14.95
CA GLU A 250 -7.06 -1.48 16.34
C GLU A 250 -6.42 -2.86 16.48
N GLN A 251 -7.05 -3.90 15.93
CA GLN A 251 -6.52 -5.26 15.95
C GLN A 251 -5.21 -5.37 15.17
N SER A 252 -5.01 -4.55 14.14
CA SER A 252 -3.78 -4.51 13.35
C SER A 252 -2.54 -4.21 14.19
N ILE A 253 -2.66 -3.37 15.22
CA ILE A 253 -1.54 -3.05 16.13
C ILE A 253 -1.15 -4.28 16.94
N ALA A 254 -2.15 -4.96 17.54
CA ALA A 254 -1.92 -6.15 18.37
C ALA A 254 -1.39 -7.33 17.53
N ILE A 255 -1.98 -7.57 16.35
CA ILE A 255 -1.52 -8.60 15.41
C ILE A 255 -0.10 -8.29 14.92
N GLY A 256 0.19 -7.05 14.55
CA GLY A 256 1.53 -6.62 14.12
C GLY A 256 2.58 -6.96 15.18
N LYS A 257 2.28 -6.74 16.46
CA LYS A 257 3.14 -7.11 17.57
C LYS A 257 3.37 -8.63 17.65
N VAL A 258 2.31 -9.46 17.54
CA VAL A 258 2.43 -10.92 17.50
C VAL A 258 3.35 -11.39 16.37
N LEU A 259 3.17 -10.83 15.16
CA LEU A 259 3.98 -11.17 13.99
C LEU A 259 5.47 -10.79 14.20
N CYS A 260 5.73 -9.66 14.86
CA CYS A 260 7.09 -9.21 15.17
C CYS A 260 7.77 -10.04 16.27
N GLU A 261 7.06 -10.36 17.35
CA GLU A 261 7.64 -10.99 18.53
C GLU A 261 7.72 -12.53 18.42
N SER A 262 6.98 -13.14 17.48
CA SER A 262 6.98 -14.60 17.31
C SER A 262 8.37 -15.16 16.99
N PRO A 263 8.89 -16.14 17.76
CA PRO A 263 10.18 -16.79 17.46
C PRO A 263 10.10 -17.74 16.25
N THR A 264 8.91 -18.19 15.85
CA THR A 264 8.70 -19.03 14.66
C THR A 264 8.89 -18.22 13.38
N VAL A 265 8.54 -16.95 13.39
CA VAL A 265 8.73 -16.04 12.24
C VAL A 265 10.19 -15.71 12.06
N ARG A 266 10.74 -15.97 10.87
CA ARG A 266 12.14 -15.76 10.53
C ARG A 266 12.41 -14.55 9.64
N HIS A 267 11.38 -14.07 8.96
CA HIS A 267 11.47 -12.89 8.09
C HIS A 267 10.18 -12.08 8.17
N LEU A 268 10.33 -10.76 8.29
CA LEU A 268 9.23 -9.81 8.18
C LEU A 268 9.48 -8.89 7.00
N SER A 269 8.53 -8.83 6.08
CA SER A 269 8.51 -7.86 4.98
C SER A 269 7.39 -6.85 5.21
N PHE A 270 7.74 -5.60 5.32
CA PHE A 270 6.80 -4.49 5.54
C PHE A 270 6.87 -3.49 4.39
N THR A 271 5.72 -2.95 4.00
CA THR A 271 5.62 -1.73 3.20
C THR A 271 4.60 -0.81 3.85
N GLY A 272 4.99 0.43 4.12
CA GLY A 272 4.13 1.43 4.75
C GLY A 272 4.90 2.67 5.20
N SER A 273 4.39 3.38 6.20
CA SER A 273 5.04 4.59 6.69
C SER A 273 6.37 4.29 7.40
N THR A 274 7.31 5.23 7.32
CA THR A 274 8.60 5.14 8.01
C THR A 274 8.43 5.03 9.53
N GLU A 275 7.41 5.69 10.10
CA GLU A 275 7.08 5.64 11.52
C GLU A 275 6.71 4.22 11.96
N VAL A 276 5.77 3.58 11.26
CA VAL A 276 5.38 2.20 11.55
C VAL A 276 6.56 1.25 11.32
N GLY A 277 7.37 1.47 10.29
CA GLY A 277 8.59 0.68 10.05
C GLY A 277 9.56 0.68 11.24
N ARG A 278 9.77 1.84 11.88
CA ARG A 278 10.59 1.96 13.10
C ARG A 278 10.01 1.15 14.27
N ILE A 279 8.69 1.18 14.45
CA ILE A 279 8.00 0.40 15.50
C ILE A 279 8.19 -1.11 15.26
N LEU A 280 7.93 -1.59 14.04
CA LEU A 280 8.06 -3.01 13.70
C LEU A 280 9.51 -3.49 13.81
N MET A 281 10.47 -2.66 13.44
CA MET A 281 11.91 -2.95 13.61
C MET A 281 12.24 -3.12 15.09
N ALA A 282 11.81 -2.21 15.96
CA ALA A 282 12.02 -2.29 17.40
C ALA A 282 11.37 -3.54 18.02
N GLN A 283 10.13 -3.84 17.64
CA GLN A 283 9.41 -5.04 18.11
C GLN A 283 10.04 -6.35 17.62
N SER A 284 10.72 -6.34 16.48
CA SER A 284 11.40 -7.51 15.90
C SER A 284 12.79 -7.75 16.47
N ALA A 285 13.41 -6.75 17.09
CA ALA A 285 14.79 -6.80 17.59
C ALA A 285 15.08 -7.97 18.55
N PRO A 286 14.21 -8.35 19.50
CA PRO A 286 14.48 -9.45 20.42
C PRO A 286 14.66 -10.81 19.74
N THR A 287 14.10 -11.02 18.56
CA THR A 287 14.18 -12.30 17.82
C THR A 287 15.24 -12.29 16.72
N ILE A 288 15.87 -11.14 16.45
CA ILE A 288 16.93 -10.96 15.43
C ILE A 288 16.49 -11.52 14.05
N LYS A 289 15.21 -11.48 13.74
CA LYS A 289 14.70 -11.93 12.44
C LYS A 289 15.15 -11.00 11.30
N LYS A 290 15.17 -11.51 10.08
CA LYS A 290 15.44 -10.71 8.90
C LYS A 290 14.28 -9.75 8.64
N LEU A 291 14.61 -8.49 8.29
CA LEU A 291 13.65 -7.46 7.95
C LEU A 291 13.89 -6.98 6.52
N ALA A 292 12.79 -6.79 5.77
CA ALA A 292 12.77 -6.05 4.52
C ALA A 292 11.72 -4.94 4.68
N LEU A 293 12.17 -3.70 4.76
CA LEU A 293 11.33 -2.54 5.03
C LEU A 293 11.31 -1.64 3.80
N GLU A 294 10.13 -1.52 3.18
CA GLU A 294 9.83 -0.59 2.11
C GLU A 294 9.00 0.54 2.72
N LEU A 295 9.54 1.75 2.73
CA LEU A 295 9.04 2.84 3.54
C LEU A 295 8.57 4.01 2.66
N GLY A 296 8.21 5.13 3.29
CA GLY A 296 7.87 6.36 2.60
C GLY A 296 9.05 6.93 1.82
N GLY A 297 8.75 7.82 0.89
CA GLY A 297 9.73 8.45 0.02
C GLY A 297 9.48 9.96 -0.15
N HIS A 298 10.53 10.66 -0.54
CA HIS A 298 10.45 12.09 -0.82
C HIS A 298 11.31 12.47 -2.02
N ALA A 299 11.11 11.73 -3.12
CA ALA A 299 11.95 11.78 -4.30
C ALA A 299 12.06 13.19 -4.91
N PRO A 300 13.26 13.66 -5.25
CA PRO A 300 13.45 14.86 -6.06
C PRO A 300 13.21 14.58 -7.55
N PHE A 301 12.61 15.54 -8.24
CA PHE A 301 12.53 15.61 -9.70
C PHE A 301 13.25 16.90 -10.12
N ILE A 302 14.36 16.79 -10.83
CA ILE A 302 15.25 17.92 -11.12
C ILE A 302 15.16 18.26 -12.59
N VAL A 303 14.90 19.55 -12.90
CA VAL A 303 14.82 20.10 -14.25
C VAL A 303 15.90 21.17 -14.39
N PHE A 304 16.96 20.86 -15.11
CA PHE A 304 18.05 21.79 -15.42
C PHE A 304 17.67 22.76 -16.56
N ASP A 305 18.45 23.79 -16.78
CA ASP A 305 18.15 24.86 -17.77
C ASP A 305 18.24 24.42 -19.23
N ASP A 306 18.91 23.31 -19.51
CA ASP A 306 19.03 22.68 -20.81
C ASP A 306 18.03 21.56 -21.11
N ALA A 307 17.10 21.31 -20.16
CA ALA A 307 16.13 20.22 -20.28
C ALA A 307 15.08 20.49 -21.37
N ASP A 308 14.63 19.43 -22.04
CA ASP A 308 13.39 19.45 -22.81
C ASP A 308 12.19 19.59 -21.86
N ILE A 309 11.60 20.78 -21.85
CA ILE A 309 10.54 21.13 -20.90
C ILE A 309 9.26 20.32 -21.16
N ASP A 310 8.94 20.01 -22.42
CA ASP A 310 7.74 19.21 -22.72
C ASP A 310 7.90 17.77 -22.26
N ALA A 311 9.05 17.17 -22.45
CA ALA A 311 9.38 15.85 -21.93
C ALA A 311 9.42 15.85 -20.38
N ALA A 312 9.98 16.90 -19.77
CA ALA A 312 10.02 17.06 -18.31
C ALA A 312 8.60 17.15 -17.71
N VAL A 313 7.69 17.93 -18.34
CA VAL A 313 6.29 18.03 -17.91
C VAL A 313 5.56 16.69 -18.05
N ALA A 314 5.76 15.99 -19.17
CA ALA A 314 5.16 14.65 -19.34
C ALA A 314 5.64 13.67 -18.26
N GLY A 315 6.94 13.66 -17.95
CA GLY A 315 7.52 12.87 -16.86
C GLY A 315 6.98 13.26 -15.49
N ALA A 316 6.82 14.56 -15.21
CA ALA A 316 6.27 15.08 -13.97
C ALA A 316 4.82 14.62 -13.76
N MET A 317 3.98 14.66 -14.81
CA MET A 317 2.59 14.19 -14.75
C MET A 317 2.50 12.71 -14.37
N VAL A 318 3.27 11.84 -15.02
CA VAL A 318 3.31 10.40 -14.73
C VAL A 318 3.85 10.13 -13.33
N SER A 319 4.92 10.84 -12.93
CA SER A 319 5.56 10.63 -11.63
C SER A 319 4.68 11.12 -10.46
N LYS A 320 3.89 12.19 -10.65
CA LYS A 320 3.19 12.86 -9.54
C LYS A 320 1.75 12.45 -9.38
N TYR A 321 0.99 12.32 -10.47
CA TYR A 321 -0.48 12.22 -10.37
C TYR A 321 -1.02 10.79 -10.47
N ARG A 322 -0.18 9.80 -10.76
CA ARG A 322 -0.55 8.38 -10.67
C ARG A 322 -1.08 8.05 -9.28
N ASN A 323 -2.21 7.35 -9.21
CA ASN A 323 -2.92 7.00 -7.97
C ASN A 323 -3.20 8.22 -7.06
N ALA A 324 -3.52 9.38 -7.67
CA ALA A 324 -3.69 10.67 -6.97
C ALA A 324 -2.47 11.07 -6.13
N GLY A 325 -1.26 10.70 -6.53
CA GLY A 325 -0.03 10.97 -5.78
C GLY A 325 0.18 10.10 -4.54
N GLN A 326 -0.65 9.07 -4.33
CA GLN A 326 -0.58 8.14 -3.20
C GLN A 326 0.41 7.00 -3.48
N THR A 327 1.65 7.36 -3.80
CA THR A 327 2.73 6.43 -4.15
C THR A 327 4.04 6.80 -3.45
N CYS A 328 4.72 5.81 -2.86
CA CYS A 328 6.02 5.98 -2.20
C CYS A 328 7.15 6.39 -3.16
N VAL A 329 7.00 6.11 -4.45
CA VAL A 329 7.94 6.49 -5.51
C VAL A 329 7.57 7.79 -6.24
N CYS A 330 6.59 8.52 -5.73
CA CYS A 330 6.16 9.82 -6.28
C CYS A 330 7.28 10.86 -6.16
N ALA A 331 7.46 11.67 -7.18
CA ALA A 331 8.21 12.90 -7.02
C ALA A 331 7.43 13.85 -6.11
N ASN A 332 8.03 14.22 -4.98
CA ASN A 332 7.43 15.11 -4.00
C ASN A 332 8.15 16.48 -3.93
N ARG A 333 9.29 16.64 -4.62
CA ARG A 333 10.08 17.87 -4.66
C ARG A 333 10.53 18.13 -6.08
N PHE A 334 9.87 19.08 -6.79
CA PHE A 334 10.21 19.45 -8.15
C PHE A 334 11.18 20.63 -8.11
N TYR A 335 12.47 20.36 -8.22
CA TYR A 335 13.51 21.37 -8.35
C TYR A 335 13.63 21.80 -9.80
N VAL A 336 13.41 23.08 -10.08
CA VAL A 336 13.42 23.61 -11.45
C VAL A 336 14.34 24.81 -11.52
N HIS A 337 15.32 24.78 -12.43
CA HIS A 337 16.26 25.86 -12.61
C HIS A 337 15.53 27.17 -12.94
N THR A 338 15.92 28.29 -12.32
CA THR A 338 15.21 29.57 -12.40
C THR A 338 14.98 30.05 -13.82
N LYS A 339 15.90 29.79 -14.76
CA LYS A 339 15.73 30.16 -16.17
C LYS A 339 14.56 29.50 -16.88
N VAL A 340 14.14 28.32 -16.44
CA VAL A 340 13.06 27.54 -17.07
C VAL A 340 11.87 27.31 -16.12
N HIS A 341 11.94 27.86 -14.89
CA HIS A 341 10.94 27.67 -13.85
C HIS A 341 9.53 28.09 -14.29
N ASP A 342 9.38 29.29 -14.80
CA ASP A 342 8.04 29.82 -15.09
C ASP A 342 7.38 29.11 -16.28
N ILE A 343 8.13 28.76 -17.32
CA ILE A 343 7.61 28.00 -18.46
C ILE A 343 7.25 26.55 -18.04
N PHE A 344 8.05 25.93 -17.16
CA PHE A 344 7.74 24.61 -16.62
C PHE A 344 6.45 24.65 -15.78
N VAL A 345 6.32 25.62 -14.87
CA VAL A 345 5.12 25.81 -14.02
C VAL A 345 3.87 26.02 -14.86
N GLU A 346 3.94 26.89 -15.89
CA GLU A 346 2.82 27.16 -16.80
C GLU A 346 2.37 25.88 -17.53
N LYS A 347 3.31 25.17 -18.14
CA LYS A 347 3.04 23.93 -18.88
C LYS A 347 2.54 22.81 -17.97
N LEU A 348 3.12 22.66 -16.78
CA LEU A 348 2.67 21.68 -15.80
C LEU A 348 1.23 21.97 -15.33
N ALA A 349 0.92 23.25 -15.06
CA ALA A 349 -0.44 23.63 -14.68
C ALA A 349 -1.45 23.41 -15.82
N ALA A 350 -1.06 23.68 -17.06
CA ALA A 350 -1.91 23.39 -18.23
C ALA A 350 -2.17 21.89 -18.41
N ALA A 351 -1.14 21.06 -18.25
CA ALA A 351 -1.27 19.60 -18.30
C ALA A 351 -2.15 19.08 -17.13
N THR A 352 -1.97 19.63 -15.93
CA THR A 352 -2.73 19.25 -14.73
C THR A 352 -4.26 19.50 -14.88
N LYS A 353 -4.66 20.53 -15.64
CA LYS A 353 -6.07 20.82 -15.95
C LYS A 353 -6.76 19.70 -16.75
N SER A 354 -6.01 18.87 -17.47
CA SER A 354 -6.57 17.77 -18.26
C SER A 354 -6.97 16.56 -17.38
N ILE A 355 -6.57 16.53 -16.12
CA ILE A 355 -6.90 15.44 -15.19
C ILE A 355 -8.39 15.48 -14.89
N LYS A 356 -9.09 14.40 -15.25
CA LYS A 356 -10.50 14.21 -14.95
C LYS A 356 -10.67 13.49 -13.61
N ILE A 357 -11.14 14.22 -12.61
CA ILE A 357 -11.43 13.67 -11.27
C ILE A 357 -12.82 13.01 -11.29
N GLY A 358 -12.95 11.84 -10.67
CA GLY A 358 -14.24 11.18 -10.55
C GLY A 358 -14.16 9.78 -9.95
N ASN A 359 -15.29 9.07 -9.98
CA ASN A 359 -15.34 7.66 -9.61
C ASN A 359 -14.47 6.85 -10.59
N GLY A 360 -13.57 6.03 -10.08
CA GLY A 360 -12.61 5.28 -10.89
C GLY A 360 -13.25 4.29 -11.89
N LEU A 361 -14.51 3.93 -11.71
CA LEU A 361 -15.27 3.10 -12.65
C LEU A 361 -15.85 3.89 -13.83
N ASP A 362 -15.90 5.23 -13.75
CA ASP A 362 -16.45 6.06 -14.82
C ASP A 362 -15.45 6.22 -15.97
N GLN A 363 -15.99 6.27 -17.18
CA GLN A 363 -15.18 6.39 -18.40
C GLN A 363 -14.38 7.69 -18.44
N GLY A 364 -13.08 7.57 -18.72
CA GLY A 364 -12.17 8.69 -18.90
C GLY A 364 -11.72 9.36 -17.61
N VAL A 365 -12.10 8.87 -16.43
CA VAL A 365 -11.55 9.31 -15.15
C VAL A 365 -10.07 8.91 -15.07
N SER A 366 -9.24 9.87 -14.70
CA SER A 366 -7.78 9.70 -14.57
C SER A 366 -7.23 10.00 -13.17
N GLN A 367 -8.09 10.51 -12.26
CA GLN A 367 -7.77 10.65 -10.83
C GLN A 367 -8.98 10.27 -9.97
N GLY A 368 -8.81 9.31 -9.09
CA GLY A 368 -9.77 8.93 -8.08
C GLY A 368 -9.69 9.79 -6.80
N PRO A 369 -10.44 9.41 -5.73
CA PRO A 369 -10.35 10.04 -4.41
C PRO A 369 -9.03 9.72 -3.71
N LEU A 370 -8.75 10.42 -2.62
CA LEU A 370 -7.82 9.96 -1.58
C LEU A 370 -8.49 8.85 -0.76
N ILE A 371 -7.66 8.01 -0.14
CA ILE A 371 -8.16 6.80 0.53
C ILE A 371 -9.13 7.06 1.68
N ASP A 372 -8.88 8.10 2.47
CA ASP A 372 -9.69 8.42 3.65
C ASP A 372 -9.62 9.91 4.03
N GLN A 373 -10.32 10.26 5.10
CA GLN A 373 -10.39 11.60 5.62
C GLN A 373 -9.04 12.10 6.17
N GLN A 374 -8.21 11.23 6.75
CA GLN A 374 -6.90 11.60 7.28
C GLN A 374 -5.94 11.99 6.15
N ALA A 375 -6.03 11.30 5.02
CA ALA A 375 -5.23 11.62 3.83
C ALA A 375 -5.57 13.01 3.29
N ILE A 376 -6.85 13.36 3.19
CA ILE A 376 -7.27 14.68 2.68
C ILE A 376 -6.87 15.81 3.64
N GLU A 377 -7.02 15.60 4.95
CA GLU A 377 -6.61 16.56 5.98
C GLU A 377 -5.11 16.83 5.97
N LYS A 378 -4.31 15.79 5.73
CA LYS A 378 -2.86 15.94 5.58
C LYS A 378 -2.50 16.79 4.36
N VAL A 379 -3.15 16.53 3.23
CA VAL A 379 -2.94 17.31 2.00
C VAL A 379 -3.34 18.76 2.20
N GLU A 380 -4.50 19.03 2.81
CA GLU A 380 -4.95 20.38 3.13
C GLU A 380 -3.95 21.12 4.02
N ARG A 381 -3.46 20.48 5.08
CA ARG A 381 -2.48 21.06 5.98
C ARG A 381 -1.19 21.45 5.25
N HIS A 382 -0.66 20.57 4.36
CA HIS A 382 0.54 20.85 3.60
C HIS A 382 0.35 22.02 2.62
N VAL A 383 -0.79 22.07 1.93
CA VAL A 383 -1.10 23.17 0.99
C VAL A 383 -1.30 24.48 1.73
N ALA A 384 -2.03 24.48 2.84
CA ALA A 384 -2.26 25.68 3.66
C ALA A 384 -0.95 26.21 4.26
N ASP A 385 -0.08 25.34 4.79
CA ASP A 385 1.24 25.72 5.29
C ASP A 385 2.08 26.38 4.20
N ALA A 386 2.17 25.76 3.01
CA ALA A 386 2.94 26.29 1.90
C ALA A 386 2.45 27.67 1.45
N ILE A 387 1.14 27.86 1.29
CA ILE A 387 0.54 29.14 0.91
C ILE A 387 0.81 30.21 1.99
N SER A 388 0.64 29.86 3.26
CA SER A 388 0.88 30.78 4.39
C SER A 388 2.33 31.27 4.47
N LYS A 389 3.27 30.46 3.96
CA LYS A 389 4.71 30.76 3.91
C LYS A 389 5.18 31.35 2.57
N GLY A 390 4.25 31.71 1.68
CA GLY A 390 4.52 32.48 0.47
C GLY A 390 4.57 31.66 -0.82
N ALA A 391 4.23 30.35 -0.81
CA ALA A 391 4.04 29.61 -2.06
C ALA A 391 2.85 30.16 -2.85
N ARG A 392 3.02 30.27 -4.15
CA ARG A 392 1.95 30.70 -5.06
C ARG A 392 1.14 29.49 -5.51
N LEU A 393 -0.15 29.47 -5.17
CA LEU A 393 -1.08 28.50 -5.71
C LEU A 393 -1.32 28.78 -7.20
N VAL A 394 -0.97 27.85 -8.08
CA VAL A 394 -1.11 27.98 -9.54
C VAL A 394 -2.43 27.35 -10.01
N ILE A 395 -2.76 26.17 -9.51
CA ILE A 395 -4.01 25.45 -9.81
C ILE A 395 -4.36 24.51 -8.65
N GLY A 396 -5.65 24.20 -8.47
CA GLY A 396 -6.15 23.26 -7.46
C GLY A 396 -6.16 23.86 -6.05
N GLY A 397 -5.57 23.16 -5.09
CA GLY A 397 -5.36 23.65 -3.71
C GLY A 397 -6.58 23.53 -2.80
N LYS A 398 -7.61 22.77 -3.18
CA LYS A 398 -8.86 22.61 -2.43
C LYS A 398 -9.51 21.25 -2.68
N ARG A 399 -10.47 20.90 -1.85
CA ARG A 399 -11.37 19.76 -2.10
C ARG A 399 -12.15 19.99 -3.39
N SER A 400 -12.35 18.89 -4.14
CA SER A 400 -13.20 18.93 -5.33
C SER A 400 -14.67 19.16 -4.95
N SER A 401 -15.42 19.78 -5.86
CA SER A 401 -16.87 19.92 -5.72
C SER A 401 -17.63 18.59 -5.73
N LEU A 402 -16.98 17.48 -6.05
CA LEU A 402 -17.55 16.14 -5.92
C LEU A 402 -17.79 15.73 -4.46
N GLY A 403 -17.16 16.42 -3.51
CA GLY A 403 -17.26 16.11 -2.07
C GLY A 403 -16.40 14.93 -1.65
N GLY A 404 -16.71 14.31 -0.49
CA GLY A 404 -15.98 13.18 0.05
C GLY A 404 -14.48 13.43 0.20
N THR A 405 -13.66 12.49 -0.26
CA THR A 405 -12.20 12.57 -0.19
C THR A 405 -11.54 12.97 -1.52
N TYR A 406 -12.29 13.58 -2.44
CA TYR A 406 -11.74 14.08 -3.68
C TYR A 406 -11.01 15.42 -3.49
N TYR A 407 -9.76 15.47 -3.90
CA TYR A 407 -8.91 16.67 -3.85
C TYR A 407 -8.46 17.07 -5.25
N GLU A 408 -8.48 18.37 -5.56
CA GLU A 408 -8.05 18.87 -6.87
C GLU A 408 -6.55 18.66 -7.07
N PRO A 409 -6.12 18.17 -8.26
CA PRO A 409 -4.70 18.11 -8.58
C PRO A 409 -4.12 19.51 -8.54
N THR A 410 -3.00 19.65 -7.80
CA THR A 410 -2.50 20.93 -7.33
C THR A 410 -1.07 21.17 -7.79
N VAL A 411 -0.77 22.41 -8.20
CA VAL A 411 0.58 22.90 -8.47
C VAL A 411 0.84 24.12 -7.59
N LEU A 412 1.92 24.06 -6.81
CA LEU A 412 2.45 25.16 -5.99
C LEU A 412 3.78 25.62 -6.57
N ALA A 413 3.97 26.93 -6.78
CA ALA A 413 5.22 27.51 -7.27
C ALA A 413 5.90 28.38 -6.21
N GLY A 414 7.22 28.55 -6.30
CA GLY A 414 7.99 29.32 -5.34
C GLY A 414 8.05 28.67 -3.95
N VAL A 415 7.96 27.35 -3.91
CA VAL A 415 8.09 26.58 -2.66
C VAL A 415 9.53 26.65 -2.15
N ASN A 416 9.73 26.69 -0.85
CA ASN A 416 11.05 26.77 -0.21
C ASN A 416 11.16 25.85 1.02
N SER A 417 12.36 25.70 1.54
CA SER A 417 12.71 24.74 2.61
C SER A 417 12.03 24.99 3.97
N SER A 418 11.35 26.13 4.18
CA SER A 418 10.60 26.41 5.41
C SER A 418 9.22 25.74 5.45
N MET A 419 8.76 25.19 4.32
CA MET A 419 7.42 24.64 4.15
C MET A 419 7.41 23.14 4.45
N HIS A 420 6.39 22.64 5.16
CA HIS A 420 6.28 21.22 5.53
C HIS A 420 6.34 20.27 4.32
N ILE A 421 5.76 20.69 3.20
CA ILE A 421 5.74 19.89 1.97
C ILE A 421 7.14 19.57 1.41
N THR A 422 8.20 20.25 1.86
CA THR A 422 9.60 19.98 1.45
C THR A 422 10.31 18.98 2.35
N THR A 423 9.77 18.67 3.52
CA THR A 423 10.37 17.79 4.54
C THR A 423 9.52 16.57 4.86
N GLU A 424 8.22 16.64 4.62
CA GLU A 424 7.25 15.56 4.86
C GLU A 424 6.70 15.02 3.54
N GLU A 425 6.55 13.71 3.45
CA GLU A 425 5.87 13.05 2.32
C GLU A 425 4.38 13.44 2.32
N THR A 426 3.91 14.09 1.25
CA THR A 426 2.51 14.54 1.15
C THR A 426 1.54 13.39 0.94
N PHE A 427 1.90 12.43 0.08
CA PHE A 427 1.08 11.27 -0.33
C PHE A 427 -0.27 11.69 -0.92
N GLY A 428 -0.25 12.69 -1.79
CA GLY A 428 -1.41 13.30 -2.42
C GLY A 428 -1.08 14.05 -3.72
N PRO A 429 -2.09 14.57 -4.43
CA PRO A 429 -1.94 15.12 -5.77
C PRO A 429 -1.43 16.56 -5.78
N VAL A 430 -0.32 16.82 -5.10
CA VAL A 430 0.29 18.15 -4.99
C VAL A 430 1.71 18.15 -5.52
N ALA A 431 2.00 18.98 -6.52
CA ALA A 431 3.32 19.19 -7.11
C ALA A 431 3.93 20.51 -6.59
N PRO A 432 4.83 20.48 -5.59
CA PRO A 432 5.56 21.66 -5.14
C PRO A 432 6.76 21.92 -6.03
N VAL A 433 6.81 23.11 -6.68
CA VAL A 433 7.90 23.53 -7.56
C VAL A 433 8.81 24.49 -6.81
N ILE A 434 10.07 24.12 -6.70
CA ILE A 434 11.14 24.77 -5.93
C ILE A 434 12.16 25.33 -6.91
N PRO A 435 12.38 26.65 -6.98
CA PRO A 435 13.40 27.22 -7.83
C PRO A 435 14.81 26.93 -7.30
N PHE A 436 15.79 26.73 -8.19
CA PHE A 436 17.22 26.70 -7.88
C PHE A 436 18.04 27.44 -8.94
N ASP A 437 19.23 27.92 -8.57
CA ASP A 437 20.08 28.71 -9.44
C ASP A 437 21.35 27.99 -9.91
N ASN A 438 21.85 27.01 -9.17
CA ASN A 438 23.06 26.29 -9.52
C ASN A 438 23.00 24.79 -9.16
N ASP A 439 23.79 24.02 -9.89
CA ASP A 439 23.75 22.55 -9.82
C ASP A 439 24.27 21.99 -8.49
N GLU A 440 25.26 22.64 -7.85
CA GLU A 440 25.79 22.18 -6.57
C GLU A 440 24.77 22.31 -5.45
N ASP A 441 23.97 23.37 -5.46
CA ASP A 441 22.95 23.61 -4.45
C ASP A 441 21.76 22.66 -4.62
N VAL A 442 21.33 22.39 -5.85
CA VAL A 442 20.23 21.45 -6.07
C VAL A 442 20.60 20.03 -5.63
N VAL A 443 21.86 19.61 -5.84
CA VAL A 443 22.34 18.31 -5.35
C VAL A 443 22.32 18.26 -3.82
N LYS A 444 22.73 19.33 -3.12
CA LYS A 444 22.65 19.43 -1.65
C LYS A 444 21.20 19.38 -1.17
N LEU A 445 20.31 20.15 -1.82
CA LEU A 445 18.87 20.17 -1.50
C LEU A 445 18.20 18.81 -1.74
N ALA A 446 18.52 18.15 -2.85
CA ALA A 446 18.00 16.82 -3.16
C ALA A 446 18.37 15.80 -2.10
N ASN A 447 19.59 15.87 -1.55
CA ASN A 447 20.11 14.97 -0.52
C ASN A 447 19.74 15.38 0.92
N SER A 448 19.11 16.54 1.13
CA SER A 448 18.74 17.05 2.46
C SER A 448 17.43 16.46 2.98
N SER A 449 17.27 15.14 2.93
CA SER A 449 16.07 14.42 3.34
C SER A 449 16.43 13.20 4.19
N GLN A 450 15.52 12.82 5.12
CA GLN A 450 15.65 11.55 5.87
C GLN A 450 15.22 10.33 5.05
N PHE A 451 14.62 10.53 3.88
CA PHE A 451 14.16 9.47 2.98
C PHE A 451 15.29 9.06 2.03
N GLY A 452 15.34 7.77 1.73
CA GLY A 452 16.29 7.21 0.78
C GLY A 452 15.86 7.36 -0.67
#